data_434085afc03d72221393349f88f85f75
#
_entry.id   434085afc03d72221393349f88f85f75
#
_cell.length_a   1.000
_cell.length_b   1.000
_cell.length_c   1.000
_cell.angle_alpha   90.00
_cell.angle_beta   90.00
_cell.angle_gamma   90.00
#
_symmetry.space_group_name_H-M   'P 1'
#
loop_
_entity.id
_entity.type
_entity.pdbx_description
1 polymer ?
#
loop_
_entity_poly.entity_id
_entity_poly.type
_entity_poly.pdbx_seq_one_letter_code
_entity_poly.pdbx_strand_id
1 'polypeptide(L)'
;MRLDYDCIRDILFTVEETTTLTKPCFINQNYREYKRLEKYDFEKLAYHVHQCALHDYFTDVEFDEQWNCIIKDLSAQGHDFICSIRDNTLWNKVKRSVAELGSASLQLIPQIAQSLILTGITS
;
A
#
# COMPACT_ATOMS: atom_id res chain seq x y z
N MET A 1 4.27 2.36 16.17
CA MET A 1 3.77 1.20 15.37
C MET A 1 4.72 0.95 14.21
N ARG A 2 5.10 -0.29 14.00
CA ARG A 2 5.96 -0.65 12.85
C ARG A 2 5.14 -0.71 11.58
N LEU A 3 5.79 -0.40 10.45
CA LEU A 3 5.15 -0.55 9.16
C LEU A 3 4.91 -2.04 8.84
N ASP A 4 3.71 -2.32 8.39
CA ASP A 4 3.32 -3.61 7.84
C ASP A 4 3.21 -3.42 6.33
N TYR A 5 4.17 -3.93 5.59
CA TYR A 5 4.24 -3.74 4.13
C TYR A 5 3.07 -4.41 3.42
N ASP A 6 2.57 -5.53 3.94
CA ASP A 6 1.36 -6.16 3.41
C ASP A 6 0.15 -5.25 3.55
N CYS A 7 0.04 -4.55 4.67
CA CYS A 7 -1.05 -3.60 4.90
C CYS A 7 -0.99 -2.45 3.89
N ILE A 8 0.18 -1.89 3.67
CA ILE A 8 0.39 -0.84 2.66
C ILE A 8 -0.05 -1.34 1.27
N ARG A 9 0.40 -2.51 0.89
CA ARG A 9 0.08 -3.11 -0.41
C ARG A 9 -1.42 -3.34 -0.56
N ASP A 10 -2.05 -3.90 0.47
CA ASP A 10 -3.49 -4.17 0.45
C ASP A 10 -4.32 -2.89 0.36
N ILE A 11 -3.89 -1.81 1.04
CA ILE A 11 -4.54 -0.50 0.95
C ILE A 11 -4.46 0.03 -0.48
N LEU A 12 -3.28 0.00 -1.08
CA LEU A 12 -3.08 0.53 -2.43
C LEU A 12 -3.86 -0.26 -3.47
N PHE A 13 -3.89 -1.59 -3.36
CA PHE A 13 -4.73 -2.42 -4.22
C PHE A 13 -6.21 -2.09 -4.04
N THR A 14 -6.67 -1.91 -2.80
CA THR A 14 -8.07 -1.59 -2.53
C THR A 14 -8.46 -0.26 -3.18
N VAL A 15 -7.62 0.75 -3.04
CA VAL A 15 -7.87 2.05 -3.66
C VAL A 15 -7.91 1.91 -5.19
N GLU A 16 -6.95 1.20 -5.78
CA GLU A 16 -6.90 0.97 -7.23
C GLU A 16 -8.19 0.28 -7.73
N GLU A 17 -8.64 -0.74 -7.02
CA GLU A 17 -9.77 -1.56 -7.44
C GLU A 17 -11.12 -0.88 -7.26
N THR A 18 -11.23 0.05 -6.31
CA THR A 18 -12.52 0.64 -5.93
C THR A 18 -12.75 2.05 -6.42
N THR A 19 -11.70 2.75 -6.86
CA THR A 19 -11.85 4.13 -7.34
C THR A 19 -12.07 4.19 -8.84
N THR A 20 -12.82 5.22 -9.24
CA THR A 20 -12.98 5.61 -10.65
C THR A 20 -12.78 7.12 -10.72
N LEU A 21 -12.82 7.69 -11.91
CA LEU A 21 -12.71 9.14 -12.07
C LEU A 21 -13.69 9.92 -11.18
N THR A 22 -14.87 9.35 -10.94
CA THR A 22 -15.95 10.02 -10.19
C THR A 22 -16.27 9.36 -8.86
N LYS A 23 -15.66 8.21 -8.53
CA LYS A 23 -15.98 7.46 -7.32
C LYS A 23 -14.72 7.30 -6.46
N PRO A 24 -14.73 7.87 -5.24
CA PRO A 24 -13.60 7.68 -4.30
C PRO A 24 -13.71 6.36 -3.53
N CYS A 25 -12.65 6.05 -2.78
CA CYS A 25 -12.63 4.94 -1.83
C CYS A 25 -12.90 5.49 -0.43
N PHE A 26 -13.87 4.88 0.28
CA PHE A 26 -14.20 5.24 1.65
C PHE A 26 -13.65 4.19 2.60
N ILE A 27 -12.80 4.59 3.53
CA ILE A 27 -12.33 3.70 4.60
C ILE A 27 -12.88 4.24 5.91
N ASN A 28 -13.83 3.49 6.47
CA ASN A 28 -14.54 3.85 7.69
C ASN A 28 -14.81 2.57 8.49
N GLN A 29 -15.76 2.61 9.42
CA GLN A 29 -16.09 1.46 10.26
C GLN A 29 -16.63 0.25 9.47
N ASN A 30 -17.02 0.44 8.22
CA ASN A 30 -17.46 -0.63 7.33
C ASN A 30 -16.32 -1.18 6.45
N TYR A 31 -15.07 -0.91 6.80
CA TYR A 31 -13.90 -1.29 6.01
C TYR A 31 -13.77 -2.79 5.76
N ARG A 32 -14.40 -3.61 6.59
CA ARG A 32 -14.36 -5.07 6.43
C ARG A 32 -15.14 -5.57 5.22
N GLU A 33 -15.91 -4.71 4.56
CA GLU A 33 -16.51 -5.01 3.26
C GLU A 33 -15.45 -5.17 2.17
N TYR A 34 -14.28 -4.54 2.34
CA TYR A 34 -13.14 -4.74 1.46
C TYR A 34 -12.38 -5.98 1.91
N LYS A 35 -12.37 -7.02 1.07
CA LYS A 35 -11.75 -8.30 1.42
C LYS A 35 -10.28 -8.19 1.80
N ARG A 36 -9.53 -7.34 1.10
CA ARG A 36 -8.11 -7.16 1.37
C ARG A 36 -7.85 -6.53 2.73
N LEU A 37 -8.81 -5.79 3.28
CA LEU A 37 -8.64 -5.04 4.51
C LEU A 37 -9.27 -5.70 5.73
N GLU A 38 -10.11 -6.71 5.55
CA GLU A 38 -10.90 -7.29 6.64
C GLU A 38 -10.06 -7.89 7.78
N LYS A 39 -8.84 -8.33 7.47
CA LYS A 39 -7.96 -8.98 8.46
C LYS A 39 -7.24 -8.01 9.39
N TYR A 40 -7.27 -6.71 9.08
CA TYR A 40 -6.60 -5.69 9.90
C TYR A 40 -7.59 -5.08 10.89
N ASP A 41 -7.11 -4.68 12.09
CA ASP A 41 -7.93 -3.85 12.96
C ASP A 41 -7.93 -2.41 12.43
N PHE A 42 -8.92 -1.63 12.86
CA PHE A 42 -9.11 -0.28 12.31
C PHE A 42 -7.96 0.65 12.65
N GLU A 43 -7.41 0.56 13.86
CA GLU A 43 -6.30 1.42 14.27
C GLU A 43 -5.07 1.18 13.38
N LYS A 44 -4.72 -0.07 13.17
CA LYS A 44 -3.61 -0.42 12.29
C LYS A 44 -3.85 0.03 10.85
N LEU A 45 -5.06 -0.19 10.36
CA LEU A 45 -5.44 0.21 9.01
C LEU A 45 -5.35 1.73 8.83
N ALA A 46 -5.95 2.49 9.75
CA ALA A 46 -5.95 3.96 9.69
C ALA A 46 -4.52 4.51 9.75
N TYR A 47 -3.68 3.92 10.60
CA TYR A 47 -2.27 4.32 10.70
C TYR A 47 -1.58 4.14 9.34
N HIS A 48 -1.77 3.00 8.69
CA HIS A 48 -1.11 2.71 7.41
C HIS A 48 -1.69 3.52 6.25
N VAL A 49 -2.98 3.84 6.28
CA VAL A 49 -3.56 4.79 5.32
C VAL A 49 -2.89 6.15 5.47
N HIS A 50 -2.69 6.59 6.71
CA HIS A 50 -2.00 7.86 6.98
C HIS A 50 -0.56 7.82 6.47
N GLN A 51 0.15 6.71 6.64
CA GLN A 51 1.51 6.55 6.11
C GLN A 51 1.53 6.63 4.58
N CYS A 52 0.57 6.03 3.91
CA CYS A 52 0.44 6.16 2.46
C CYS A 52 0.25 7.63 2.05
N ALA A 53 -0.56 8.37 2.79
CA ALA A 53 -0.79 9.80 2.54
C ALA A 53 0.50 10.60 2.71
N LEU A 54 1.28 10.31 3.76
CA LEU A 54 2.56 10.99 4.02
C LEU A 54 3.60 10.72 2.93
N HIS A 55 3.51 9.58 2.24
CA HIS A 55 4.39 9.24 1.13
C HIS A 55 3.85 9.69 -0.23
N ASP A 56 2.78 10.49 -0.24
CA ASP A 56 2.16 11.03 -1.44
C ASP A 56 1.65 9.95 -2.40
N TYR A 57 1.15 8.84 -1.85
CA TYR A 57 0.60 7.75 -2.67
C TYR A 57 -0.84 7.99 -3.11
N PHE A 58 -1.51 9.03 -2.59
CA PHE A 58 -2.87 9.40 -2.95
C PHE A 58 -2.92 10.80 -3.57
N THR A 59 -3.85 11.03 -4.50
CA THR A 59 -4.03 12.37 -5.09
C THR A 59 -4.72 13.32 -4.13
N ASP A 60 -5.78 12.85 -3.47
CA ASP A 60 -6.53 13.59 -2.47
C ASP A 60 -6.96 12.62 -1.39
N VAL A 61 -6.77 12.98 -0.14
CA VAL A 61 -7.25 12.19 0.98
C VAL A 61 -7.69 13.15 2.09
N GLU A 62 -8.87 12.88 2.65
CA GLU A 62 -9.39 13.64 3.77
C GLU A 62 -9.69 12.70 4.93
N PHE A 63 -9.26 13.09 6.13
CA PHE A 63 -9.50 12.36 7.36
C PHE A 63 -10.45 13.15 8.25
N ASP A 64 -11.35 12.44 8.95
CA ASP A 64 -12.15 13.04 10.01
C ASP A 64 -11.49 12.83 11.37
N GLU A 65 -12.15 13.28 12.45
CA GLU A 65 -11.62 13.18 13.82
C GLU A 65 -11.50 11.75 14.32
N GLN A 66 -12.23 10.81 13.73
CA GLN A 66 -12.19 9.38 14.08
C GLN A 66 -11.29 8.58 13.15
N TRP A 67 -10.49 9.25 12.31
CA TRP A 67 -9.58 8.63 11.33
C TRP A 67 -10.28 7.87 10.20
N ASN A 68 -11.58 8.06 10.03
CA ASN A 68 -12.22 7.65 8.78
C ASN A 68 -11.68 8.52 7.65
N CYS A 69 -11.59 7.98 6.45
CA CYS A 69 -11.04 8.76 5.35
C CYS A 69 -11.76 8.52 4.03
N ILE A 70 -11.62 9.52 3.16
CA ILE A 70 -12.06 9.47 1.77
C ILE A 70 -10.82 9.65 0.91
N ILE A 71 -10.53 8.66 0.06
CA ILE A 71 -9.37 8.68 -0.82
C ILE A 71 -9.86 8.79 -2.25
N LYS A 72 -9.47 9.87 -2.94
CA LYS A 72 -9.93 10.09 -4.29
C LYS A 72 -9.39 9.07 -5.28
N ASP A 73 -8.07 8.83 -5.26
CA ASP A 73 -7.41 7.89 -6.15
C ASP A 73 -5.94 7.72 -5.72
N LEU A 74 -5.25 6.79 -6.35
CA LEU A 74 -3.81 6.71 -6.27
C LEU A 74 -3.19 7.89 -7.03
N SER A 75 -2.09 8.41 -6.49
CA SER A 75 -1.25 9.34 -7.22
C SER A 75 -0.40 8.59 -8.26
N ALA A 76 0.35 9.33 -9.09
CA ALA A 76 1.33 8.71 -9.97
C ALA A 76 2.34 7.87 -9.18
N GLN A 77 2.80 8.38 -8.04
CA GLN A 77 3.72 7.65 -7.15
C GLN A 77 3.09 6.39 -6.58
N GLY A 78 1.81 6.47 -6.19
CA GLY A 78 1.07 5.31 -5.70
C GLY A 78 0.91 4.24 -6.77
N HIS A 79 0.58 4.63 -7.98
CA HIS A 79 0.50 3.69 -9.12
C HIS A 79 1.85 3.04 -9.39
N ASP A 80 2.92 3.80 -9.40
CA ASP A 80 4.27 3.28 -9.64
C ASP A 80 4.67 2.27 -8.57
N PHE A 81 4.37 2.59 -7.30
CA PHE A 81 4.68 1.70 -6.19
C PHE A 81 3.97 0.36 -6.36
N ILE A 82 2.65 0.38 -6.58
CA ILE A 82 1.88 -0.86 -6.67
C ILE A 82 2.25 -1.67 -7.92
N CYS A 83 2.55 -1.01 -9.03
CA CYS A 83 3.00 -1.70 -10.25
C CYS A 83 4.31 -2.44 -10.01
N SER A 84 5.23 -1.88 -9.24
CA SER A 84 6.53 -2.49 -8.98
C SER A 84 6.45 -3.76 -8.13
N ILE A 85 5.37 -3.91 -7.35
CA ILE A 85 5.21 -5.04 -6.41
C ILE A 85 3.91 -5.81 -6.64
N ARG A 86 3.35 -5.72 -7.84
CA ARG A 86 2.05 -6.34 -8.15
C ARG A 86 2.12 -7.87 -8.13
N ASP A 87 3.21 -8.44 -8.62
CA ASP A 87 3.38 -9.89 -8.68
C ASP A 87 3.59 -10.49 -7.28
N ASN A 88 2.81 -11.50 -6.93
CA ASN A 88 2.87 -12.12 -5.61
C ASN A 88 4.21 -12.80 -5.33
N THR A 89 4.78 -13.48 -6.33
CA THR A 89 6.08 -14.14 -6.16
C THR A 89 7.16 -13.12 -5.90
N LEU A 90 7.19 -12.04 -6.68
CA LEU A 90 8.13 -10.96 -6.49
C LEU A 90 7.93 -10.30 -5.12
N TRP A 91 6.68 -10.07 -4.73
CA TRP A 91 6.37 -9.47 -3.43
C TRP A 91 6.93 -10.29 -2.28
N ASN A 92 6.78 -11.62 -2.34
CA ASN A 92 7.33 -12.50 -1.32
C ASN A 92 8.85 -12.41 -1.25
N LYS A 93 9.54 -12.29 -2.39
CA LYS A 93 10.99 -12.09 -2.44
C LYS A 93 11.39 -10.75 -1.85
N VAL A 94 10.65 -9.70 -2.15
CA VAL A 94 10.87 -8.35 -1.58
C VAL A 94 10.77 -8.40 -0.06
N LYS A 95 9.72 -9.02 0.46
CA LYS A 95 9.53 -9.12 1.93
C LYS A 95 10.67 -9.88 2.59
N ARG A 96 11.17 -10.94 1.97
CA ARG A 96 12.33 -11.68 2.51
C ARG A 96 13.59 -10.82 2.52
N SER A 97 13.83 -10.07 1.45
CA SER A 97 14.99 -9.18 1.40
C SER A 97 14.92 -8.09 2.47
N VAL A 98 13.75 -7.51 2.69
CA VAL A 98 13.55 -6.52 3.74
C VAL A 98 13.78 -7.13 5.12
N ALA A 99 13.28 -8.34 5.35
CA ALA A 99 13.48 -9.04 6.62
C ALA A 99 14.97 -9.29 6.91
N GLU A 100 15.76 -9.65 5.90
CA GLU A 100 17.20 -9.86 6.03
C GLU A 100 17.92 -8.56 6.38
N LEU A 101 17.45 -7.42 5.88
CA LEU A 101 18.02 -6.11 6.20
C LEU A 101 17.56 -5.58 7.56
N GLY A 102 16.57 -6.23 8.18
CA GLY A 102 15.94 -5.77 9.42
C GLY A 102 14.77 -4.82 9.17
N SER A 103 14.90 -3.86 8.29
CA SER A 103 13.82 -2.97 7.86
C SER A 103 14.27 -2.18 6.64
N ALA A 104 13.30 -1.58 5.94
CA ALA A 104 13.58 -0.69 4.82
C ALA A 104 12.50 0.38 4.77
N SER A 105 12.84 1.59 4.32
CA SER A 105 11.85 2.63 4.10
C SER A 105 10.98 2.24 2.90
N LEU A 106 9.75 2.77 2.85
CA LEU A 106 8.85 2.50 1.74
C LEU A 106 9.46 2.92 0.40
N GLN A 107 10.25 3.97 0.38
CA GLN A 107 10.90 4.45 -0.85
C GLN A 107 11.87 3.43 -1.45
N LEU A 108 12.42 2.53 -0.64
CA LEU A 108 13.37 1.52 -1.12
C LEU A 108 12.67 0.28 -1.69
N ILE A 109 11.41 0.06 -1.36
CA ILE A 109 10.69 -1.14 -1.79
C ILE A 109 10.68 -1.31 -3.32
N PRO A 110 10.33 -0.28 -4.12
CA PRO A 110 10.37 -0.43 -5.58
C PRO A 110 11.77 -0.71 -6.10
N GLN A 111 12.80 -0.13 -5.50
CA GLN A 111 14.19 -0.36 -5.89
C GLN A 111 14.63 -1.79 -5.62
N ILE A 112 14.23 -2.33 -4.47
CA ILE A 112 14.49 -3.74 -4.12
C ILE A 112 13.80 -4.65 -5.13
N ALA A 113 12.55 -4.38 -5.46
CA ALA A 113 11.79 -5.14 -6.43
C ALA A 113 12.47 -5.15 -7.79
N GLN A 114 12.89 -3.99 -8.27
CA GLN A 114 13.59 -3.87 -9.56
C GLN A 114 14.91 -4.64 -9.56
N SER A 115 15.68 -4.55 -8.48
CA SER A 115 16.93 -5.29 -8.33
C SER A 115 16.70 -6.79 -8.42
N LEU A 116 15.65 -7.30 -7.78
CA LEU A 116 15.31 -8.73 -7.81
C LEU A 116 14.89 -9.19 -9.20
N ILE A 117 14.17 -8.35 -9.95
CA ILE A 117 13.78 -8.65 -11.33
C ILE A 117 15.04 -8.77 -12.20
N LEU A 118 15.95 -7.81 -12.11
CA LEU A 118 17.19 -7.82 -12.89
C LEU A 118 18.05 -9.04 -12.58
N THR A 119 18.16 -9.39 -11.29
CA THR A 119 18.89 -10.58 -10.85
C THR A 119 18.26 -11.86 -11.41
N GLY A 120 16.93 -11.93 -11.39
CA GLY A 120 16.19 -13.06 -11.92
C GLY A 120 16.38 -13.26 -13.42
N ILE A 121 16.54 -12.18 -14.16
CA ILE A 121 16.78 -12.25 -15.62
C ILE A 121 18.17 -12.81 -15.91
N THR A 122 19.15 -12.51 -15.07
CA THR A 122 20.53 -12.91 -15.28
C THR A 122 20.85 -14.29 -14.68
N SER A 123 19.97 -14.81 -13.87
CA SER A 123 20.15 -16.12 -13.26
C SER A 123 19.33 -17.16 -14.04
#